data_56743492969b77e21c8985576b5a027e
#
_entry.id   56743492969b77e21c8985576b5a027e
#
_cell.length_a   1.000
_cell.length_b   1.000
_cell.length_c   1.000
_cell.angle_alpha   90.00
_cell.angle_beta   90.00
_cell.angle_gamma   90.00
#
_symmetry.space_group_name_H-M   'P 1'
#
loop_
_entity.id
_entity.type
_entity.pdbx_description
1 polymer ?
#
loop_
_entity_poly.entity_id
_entity_poly.type
_entity_poly.pdbx_seq_one_letter_code
_entity_poly.pdbx_strand_id
1 'polypeptide(L)'
;MKPVVICGGYGSFPFAYLGLKRLLSKPPYNCYVQIVPLYPRDWRIAPKYHYKNILSKIENTINLVLLKNMNRKVTLICHSMSGPLGRLYLSDKPFFETVYDGKSKVDILIQLGPINHNLFQPYVDDNYPGAYFKEVKYVVITSKAVKGNKDGNKFEKMAYFTYSKIIGNGELYGDGVVPLDSSILDGAENIILSDIYHSPLRKPWYGSKKALQYWGKYVSGC
;
A
#
# COMPACT_ATOMS: atom_id res chain seq x y z
N MET A 1 19.95 5.91 9.37
CA MET A 1 19.11 4.88 8.71
C MET A 1 17.92 5.58 8.08
N LYS A 2 17.45 5.13 6.92
CA LYS A 2 16.22 5.67 6.30
C LYS A 2 15.00 5.23 7.11
N PRO A 3 14.11 6.13 7.53
CA PRO A 3 12.91 5.75 8.26
C PRO A 3 11.84 5.22 7.30
N VAL A 4 11.24 4.09 7.66
CA VAL A 4 10.20 3.40 6.87
C VAL A 4 9.01 3.07 7.75
N VAL A 5 7.80 3.38 7.28
CA VAL A 5 6.55 3.01 7.95
C VAL A 5 5.75 2.08 7.04
N ILE A 6 5.33 0.93 7.56
CA ILE A 6 4.53 -0.07 6.83
C ILE A 6 3.09 -0.03 7.32
N CYS A 7 2.16 0.23 6.42
CA CYS A 7 0.73 0.18 6.66
C CYS A 7 0.13 -1.08 6.01
N GLY A 8 -0.44 -1.97 6.81
CA GLY A 8 -1.01 -3.23 6.35
C GLY A 8 -2.36 -3.07 5.66
N GLY A 9 -2.74 -4.05 4.83
CA GLY A 9 -4.01 -4.09 4.10
C GLY A 9 -5.20 -4.52 4.96
N TYR A 10 -6.37 -4.55 4.32
CA TYR A 10 -7.65 -4.92 4.95
C TYR A 10 -7.56 -6.26 5.69
N GLY A 11 -8.03 -6.27 6.94
CA GLY A 11 -8.13 -7.49 7.75
C GLY A 11 -6.79 -8.10 8.17
N SER A 12 -5.66 -7.49 7.83
CA SER A 12 -4.34 -8.01 8.21
C SER A 12 -3.98 -7.66 9.66
N PHE A 13 -3.04 -8.44 10.21
CA PHE A 13 -2.40 -8.16 11.49
C PHE A 13 -0.98 -7.60 11.27
N PRO A 14 -0.42 -6.82 12.22
CA PRO A 14 0.94 -6.31 12.10
C PRO A 14 2.00 -7.41 11.92
N PHE A 15 1.80 -8.58 12.52
CA PHE A 15 2.75 -9.69 12.44
C PHE A 15 2.92 -10.25 11.01
N ALA A 16 1.92 -10.07 10.12
CA ALA A 16 2.02 -10.49 8.72
C ALA A 16 3.16 -9.76 7.96
N TYR A 17 3.56 -8.59 8.44
CA TYR A 17 4.60 -7.75 7.85
C TYR A 17 5.96 -7.85 8.54
N LEU A 18 6.12 -8.69 9.58
CA LEU A 18 7.39 -8.86 10.29
C LEU A 18 8.51 -9.39 9.38
N GLY A 19 8.15 -10.23 8.41
CA GLY A 19 9.11 -10.72 7.41
C GLY A 19 9.71 -9.57 6.58
N LEU A 20 8.85 -8.68 6.06
CA LEU A 20 9.27 -7.50 5.31
C LEU A 20 10.08 -6.55 6.22
N LYS A 21 9.59 -6.24 7.43
CA LYS A 21 10.32 -5.43 8.41
C LYS A 21 11.74 -5.98 8.63
N ARG A 22 11.87 -7.31 8.86
CA ARG A 22 13.17 -7.96 9.09
C ARG A 22 14.12 -7.81 7.89
N LEU A 23 13.60 -7.96 6.66
CA LEU A 23 14.39 -7.80 5.45
C LEU A 23 14.87 -6.36 5.29
N LEU A 24 14.00 -5.38 5.45
CA LEU A 24 14.34 -3.95 5.31
C LEU A 24 15.25 -3.43 6.43
N SER A 25 15.23 -4.04 7.63
CA SER A 25 16.08 -3.64 8.75
C SER A 25 17.51 -4.21 8.69
N LYS A 26 17.83 -5.04 7.69
CA LYS A 26 19.14 -5.66 7.49
C LYS A 26 19.82 -5.17 6.21
N PRO A 27 21.13 -5.38 6.04
CA PRO A 27 21.80 -5.17 4.77
C PRO A 27 21.09 -5.86 3.61
N PRO A 28 21.03 -5.25 2.41
CA PRO A 28 21.65 -3.96 2.06
C PRO A 28 20.84 -2.72 2.45
N TYR A 29 19.61 -2.86 2.97
CA TYR A 29 18.68 -1.75 3.18
C TYR A 29 18.97 -0.94 4.45
N ASN A 30 19.24 -1.59 5.58
CA ASN A 30 19.55 -0.98 6.88
C ASN A 30 18.57 0.13 7.31
N CYS A 31 17.26 -0.09 7.10
CA CYS A 31 16.22 0.89 7.42
C CYS A 31 15.80 0.82 8.90
N TYR A 32 15.35 1.96 9.45
CA TYR A 32 14.57 1.99 10.68
C TYR A 32 13.10 1.76 10.35
N VAL A 33 12.55 0.59 10.65
CA VAL A 33 11.23 0.18 10.18
C VAL A 33 10.22 0.07 11.32
N GLN A 34 9.06 0.75 11.17
CA GLN A 34 7.90 0.59 12.04
C GLN A 34 6.68 0.10 11.24
N ILE A 35 5.83 -0.69 11.91
CA ILE A 35 4.58 -1.19 11.34
C ILE A 35 3.44 -0.47 12.06
N VAL A 36 2.50 0.10 11.32
CA VAL A 36 1.29 0.70 11.87
C VAL A 36 0.48 -0.39 12.58
N PRO A 37 0.07 -0.21 13.85
CA PRO A 37 -0.62 -1.22 14.64
C PRO A 37 -2.10 -1.33 14.23
N LEU A 38 -2.34 -1.84 13.02
CA LEU A 38 -3.67 -2.11 12.49
C LEU A 38 -4.08 -3.56 12.72
N TYR A 39 -5.32 -3.74 13.11
CA TYR A 39 -5.93 -5.03 13.39
C TYR A 39 -7.24 -5.18 12.59
N PRO A 40 -7.76 -6.39 12.37
CA PRO A 40 -9.01 -6.60 11.64
C PRO A 40 -10.19 -5.76 12.14
N ARG A 41 -10.27 -5.51 13.44
CA ARG A 41 -11.29 -4.64 14.04
C ARG A 41 -11.25 -3.20 13.53
N ASP A 42 -10.05 -2.66 13.29
CA ASP A 42 -9.88 -1.28 12.82
C ASP A 42 -10.50 -1.11 11.43
N TRP A 43 -10.29 -2.09 10.57
CA TRP A 43 -10.86 -2.12 9.23
C TRP A 43 -12.38 -2.30 9.23
N ARG A 44 -12.92 -3.12 10.14
CA ARG A 44 -14.37 -3.35 10.25
C ARG A 44 -15.14 -2.11 10.65
N ILE A 45 -14.56 -1.27 11.51
CA ILE A 45 -15.19 -0.03 11.97
C ILE A 45 -14.83 1.19 11.12
N ALA A 46 -13.78 1.12 10.31
CA ALA A 46 -13.24 2.25 9.54
C ALA A 46 -14.28 2.96 8.68
N PRO A 47 -15.16 2.28 7.91
CA PRO A 47 -16.16 2.95 7.09
C PRO A 47 -17.10 3.86 7.89
N LYS A 48 -17.49 3.44 9.10
CA LYS A 48 -18.34 4.24 9.99
C LYS A 48 -17.69 5.57 10.40
N TYR A 49 -16.37 5.63 10.44
CA TYR A 49 -15.61 6.80 10.85
C TYR A 49 -14.80 7.40 9.70
N HIS A 50 -15.20 7.16 8.46
CA HIS A 50 -14.49 7.65 7.28
C HIS A 50 -12.98 7.40 7.34
N TYR A 51 -12.57 6.22 7.82
CA TYR A 51 -11.17 5.80 7.97
C TYR A 51 -10.31 6.66 8.91
N LYS A 52 -10.87 7.62 9.66
CA LYS A 52 -10.13 8.48 10.61
C LYS A 52 -9.28 7.66 11.58
N ASN A 53 -9.82 6.54 12.10
CA ASN A 53 -9.09 5.66 13.02
C ASN A 53 -7.82 5.06 12.40
N ILE A 54 -7.82 4.74 11.11
CA ILE A 54 -6.64 4.21 10.40
C ILE A 54 -5.66 5.35 10.12
N LEU A 55 -6.14 6.48 9.59
CA LEU A 55 -5.33 7.65 9.31
C LEU A 55 -4.63 8.18 10.57
N SER A 56 -5.33 8.24 11.72
CA SER A 56 -4.74 8.63 13.00
C SER A 56 -3.63 7.66 13.46
N LYS A 57 -3.79 6.36 13.21
CA LYS A 57 -2.73 5.38 13.52
C LYS A 57 -1.52 5.52 12.61
N ILE A 58 -1.73 5.83 11.32
CA ILE A 58 -0.65 6.17 10.39
C ILE A 58 0.08 7.41 10.89
N GLU A 59 -0.65 8.48 11.19
CA GLU A 59 -0.12 9.75 11.70
C GLU A 59 0.71 9.55 12.97
N ASN A 60 0.15 8.88 13.98
CA ASN A 60 0.84 8.61 15.24
C ASN A 60 2.13 7.80 15.02
N THR A 61 2.10 6.81 14.13
CA THR A 61 3.28 5.99 13.83
C THR A 61 4.35 6.81 13.13
N ILE A 62 3.96 7.64 12.15
CA ILE A 62 4.89 8.52 11.44
C ILE A 62 5.51 9.54 12.39
N ASN A 63 4.72 10.21 13.22
CA ASN A 63 5.22 11.20 14.19
C ASN A 63 6.23 10.57 15.17
N LEU A 64 5.97 9.37 15.68
CA LEU A 64 6.92 8.64 16.52
C LEU A 64 8.23 8.31 15.77
N VAL A 65 8.12 7.97 14.49
CA VAL A 65 9.30 7.67 13.66
C VAL A 65 10.11 8.93 13.37
N LEU A 66 9.45 10.05 13.07
CA LEU A 66 10.10 11.34 12.84
C LEU A 66 10.89 11.79 14.07
N LEU A 67 10.28 11.75 15.25
CA LEU A 67 10.94 12.09 16.52
C LEU A 67 12.23 11.27 16.75
N LYS A 68 12.20 9.97 16.43
CA LYS A 68 13.34 9.07 16.61
C LYS A 68 14.42 9.20 15.54
N ASN A 69 14.13 9.86 14.42
CA ASN A 69 15.02 9.95 13.26
C ASN A 69 15.33 11.40 12.86
N MET A 70 15.38 12.32 13.82
CA MET A 70 15.74 13.73 13.61
C MET A 70 14.89 14.40 12.51
N ASN A 71 13.57 14.15 12.53
CA ASN A 71 12.58 14.68 11.59
C ASN A 71 12.85 14.41 10.10
N ARG A 72 13.61 13.37 9.78
CA ARG A 72 13.78 12.93 8.38
C ARG A 72 12.47 12.39 7.84
N LYS A 73 12.04 12.85 6.68
CA LYS A 73 10.85 12.33 6.00
C LYS A 73 10.91 10.80 5.88
N VAL A 74 9.76 10.17 5.96
CA VAL A 74 9.62 8.72 5.94
C VAL A 74 9.30 8.20 4.54
N THR A 75 9.73 6.96 4.24
CA THR A 75 9.10 6.17 3.19
C THR A 75 7.87 5.48 3.77
N LEU A 76 6.69 5.78 3.23
CA LEU A 76 5.43 5.14 3.61
C LEU A 76 5.13 3.98 2.65
N ILE A 77 5.08 2.77 3.16
CA ILE A 77 4.71 1.56 2.40
C ILE A 77 3.28 1.18 2.75
N CYS A 78 2.39 1.20 1.77
CA CYS A 78 0.98 0.88 1.92
C CYS A 78 0.62 -0.38 1.12
N HIS A 79 0.03 -1.38 1.76
CA HIS A 79 -0.38 -2.63 1.12
C HIS A 79 -1.88 -2.67 0.87
N SER A 80 -2.30 -3.07 -0.37
CA SER A 80 -3.71 -3.30 -0.70
C SER A 80 -4.59 -2.06 -0.42
N MET A 81 -5.65 -2.21 0.34
CA MET A 81 -6.59 -1.16 0.78
C MET A 81 -5.93 0.04 1.47
N SER A 82 -4.76 -0.09 2.05
CA SER A 82 -4.04 1.06 2.60
C SER A 82 -3.37 1.92 1.52
N GLY A 83 -3.29 1.47 0.27
CA GLY A 83 -2.75 2.25 -0.85
C GLY A 83 -3.45 3.60 -1.03
N PRO A 84 -4.76 3.64 -1.33
CA PRO A 84 -5.51 4.90 -1.42
C PRO A 84 -5.54 5.69 -0.10
N LEU A 85 -5.50 5.01 1.06
CA LEU A 85 -5.39 5.71 2.35
C LEU A 85 -4.04 6.41 2.52
N GLY A 86 -2.96 5.85 1.97
CA GLY A 86 -1.67 6.53 1.91
C GLY A 86 -1.74 7.80 1.06
N ARG A 87 -2.42 7.78 -0.08
CA ARG A 87 -2.67 8.98 -0.90
C ARG A 87 -3.50 10.01 -0.13
N LEU A 88 -4.58 9.56 0.53
CA LEU A 88 -5.41 10.43 1.37
C LEU A 88 -4.62 11.06 2.53
N TYR A 89 -3.71 10.30 3.14
CA TYR A 89 -2.85 10.80 4.22
C TYR A 89 -1.93 11.94 3.77
N LEU A 90 -1.51 11.96 2.50
CA LEU A 90 -0.68 13.05 1.95
C LEU A 90 -1.43 14.38 1.83
N SER A 91 -2.77 14.39 1.91
CA SER A 91 -3.63 15.55 1.64
C SER A 91 -3.28 16.77 2.47
N ASP A 92 -3.38 17.95 1.85
CA ASP A 92 -3.18 19.28 2.46
C ASP A 92 -4.51 20.02 2.71
N LYS A 93 -5.62 19.41 2.34
CA LYS A 93 -6.98 19.92 2.60
C LYS A 93 -7.64 19.11 3.73
N PRO A 94 -8.60 19.68 4.45
CA PRO A 94 -9.35 18.95 5.46
C PRO A 94 -10.09 17.74 4.87
N PHE A 95 -9.89 16.59 5.48
CA PHE A 95 -10.73 15.41 5.29
C PHE A 95 -11.51 15.19 6.59
N PHE A 96 -12.83 15.40 6.55
CA PHE A 96 -13.67 15.41 7.76
C PHE A 96 -13.01 16.15 8.93
N GLU A 97 -12.76 17.46 8.74
CA GLU A 97 -12.19 18.39 9.73
C GLU A 97 -10.72 18.15 10.12
N THR A 98 -10.03 17.16 9.54
CA THR A 98 -8.64 16.87 9.87
C THR A 98 -7.75 17.10 8.64
N VAL A 99 -6.73 17.94 8.80
CA VAL A 99 -5.63 18.07 7.83
C VAL A 99 -4.48 17.22 8.29
N TYR A 100 -4.07 16.24 7.47
CA TYR A 100 -2.96 15.35 7.79
C TYR A 100 -1.61 15.91 7.34
N ASP A 101 -1.60 16.60 6.20
CA ASP A 101 -0.40 17.18 5.58
C ASP A 101 0.77 16.18 5.49
N GLY A 102 0.43 14.94 5.17
CA GLY A 102 1.43 13.86 5.08
C GLY A 102 2.51 14.12 4.05
N LYS A 103 2.26 14.94 3.02
CA LYS A 103 3.26 15.35 2.01
C LYS A 103 4.46 16.07 2.63
N SER A 104 4.28 16.74 3.77
CA SER A 104 5.37 17.36 4.51
C SER A 104 6.26 16.35 5.24
N LYS A 105 5.73 15.14 5.53
CA LYS A 105 6.32 14.08 6.36
C LYS A 105 6.82 12.87 5.57
N VAL A 106 6.29 12.67 4.35
CA VAL A 106 6.57 11.52 3.48
C VAL A 106 7.37 11.99 2.27
N ASP A 107 8.47 11.32 1.96
CA ASP A 107 9.27 11.56 0.75
C ASP A 107 8.93 10.56 -0.38
N ILE A 108 8.58 9.32 -0.01
CA ILE A 108 8.21 8.28 -0.96
C ILE A 108 6.97 7.54 -0.45
N LEU A 109 5.94 7.43 -1.29
CA LEU A 109 4.81 6.54 -1.10
C LEU A 109 4.99 5.31 -1.98
N ILE A 110 5.19 4.14 -1.36
CA ILE A 110 5.25 2.85 -2.04
C ILE A 110 3.93 2.13 -1.80
N GLN A 111 3.25 1.76 -2.87
CA GLN A 111 2.00 1.01 -2.81
C GLN A 111 2.23 -0.42 -3.33
N LEU A 112 1.88 -1.42 -2.53
CA LEU A 112 2.03 -2.84 -2.83
C LEU A 112 0.67 -3.46 -3.14
N GLY A 113 0.38 -3.76 -4.40
CA GLY A 113 -0.92 -4.26 -4.87
C GLY A 113 -2.09 -3.38 -4.42
N PRO A 114 -2.06 -2.06 -4.67
CA PRO A 114 -3.10 -1.14 -4.21
C PRO A 114 -4.40 -1.31 -5.02
N ILE A 115 -5.50 -0.81 -4.47
CA ILE A 115 -6.76 -0.57 -5.19
C ILE A 115 -6.88 0.93 -5.43
N ASN A 116 -6.18 1.46 -6.44
CA ASN A 116 -6.13 2.89 -6.72
C ASN A 116 -7.36 3.39 -7.50
N HIS A 117 -7.94 2.55 -8.35
CA HIS A 117 -9.13 2.90 -9.14
C HIS A 117 -10.29 2.03 -8.71
N ASN A 118 -11.22 2.60 -8.01
CA ASN A 118 -12.54 2.07 -7.77
C ASN A 118 -13.32 3.05 -6.86
N LEU A 119 -14.61 2.78 -6.69
CA LEU A 119 -15.58 3.55 -5.91
C LEU A 119 -15.21 3.76 -4.42
N PHE A 120 -14.08 3.24 -3.98
CA PHE A 120 -13.74 3.15 -2.56
C PHE A 120 -13.26 4.47 -1.94
N GLN A 121 -12.66 5.36 -2.77
CA GLN A 121 -12.14 6.64 -2.30
C GLN A 121 -12.39 7.77 -3.34
N PRO A 122 -13.65 8.08 -3.69
CA PRO A 122 -13.95 9.14 -4.66
C PRO A 122 -13.27 10.46 -4.30
N TYR A 123 -13.25 10.80 -3.00
CA TYR A 123 -12.61 12.02 -2.52
C TYR A 123 -11.13 12.14 -2.93
N VAL A 124 -10.38 11.03 -2.88
CA VAL A 124 -8.95 11.05 -3.26
C VAL A 124 -8.78 11.24 -4.76
N ASP A 125 -9.59 10.57 -5.56
CA ASP A 125 -9.50 10.64 -7.01
C ASP A 125 -9.99 12.00 -7.55
N ASP A 126 -11.01 12.60 -6.92
CA ASP A 126 -11.55 13.91 -7.29
C ASP A 126 -10.62 15.07 -6.89
N ASN A 127 -9.96 14.99 -5.73
CA ASN A 127 -9.14 16.08 -5.22
C ASN A 127 -7.64 15.92 -5.50
N TYR A 128 -7.15 14.67 -5.63
CA TYR A 128 -5.74 14.33 -5.75
C TYR A 128 -5.53 13.23 -6.79
N PRO A 129 -5.88 13.46 -8.07
CA PRO A 129 -5.77 12.45 -9.12
C PRO A 129 -4.32 12.05 -9.36
N GLY A 130 -4.09 10.76 -9.53
CA GLY A 130 -2.78 10.21 -9.84
C GLY A 130 -1.71 10.47 -8.76
N ALA A 131 -0.47 10.63 -9.18
CA ALA A 131 0.68 11.02 -8.37
C ALA A 131 0.69 12.55 -8.17
N TYR A 132 -0.24 13.07 -7.40
CA TYR A 132 -0.60 14.47 -7.33
C TYR A 132 0.52 15.38 -6.81
N PHE A 133 1.10 15.04 -5.64
CA PHE A 133 2.11 15.88 -4.96
C PHE A 133 3.49 15.66 -5.57
N LYS A 134 4.04 16.67 -6.25
CA LYS A 134 5.33 16.58 -6.95
C LYS A 134 6.54 16.39 -6.03
N GLU A 135 6.41 16.81 -4.77
CA GLU A 135 7.42 16.64 -3.73
C GLU A 135 7.47 15.23 -3.14
N VAL A 136 6.50 14.37 -3.47
CA VAL A 136 6.45 12.97 -3.04
C VAL A 136 6.69 12.06 -4.24
N LYS A 137 7.62 11.13 -4.12
CA LYS A 137 7.79 10.08 -5.13
C LYS A 137 6.75 8.99 -4.93
N TYR A 138 5.99 8.68 -5.98
CA TYR A 138 5.01 7.58 -5.97
C TYR A 138 5.56 6.37 -6.71
N VAL A 139 5.54 5.21 -6.06
CA VAL A 139 5.95 3.93 -6.64
C VAL A 139 4.85 2.91 -6.40
N VAL A 140 4.32 2.35 -7.46
CA VAL A 140 3.30 1.29 -7.40
C VAL A 140 3.92 -0.02 -7.81
N ILE A 141 3.80 -1.04 -6.97
CA ILE A 141 4.21 -2.39 -7.29
C ILE A 141 2.94 -3.23 -7.40
N THR A 142 2.68 -3.73 -8.58
CA THR A 142 1.53 -4.58 -8.89
C THR A 142 1.96 -5.85 -9.60
N SER A 143 1.03 -6.78 -9.86
CA SER A 143 1.36 -8.06 -10.45
C SER A 143 0.28 -8.57 -11.39
N LYS A 144 0.70 -9.33 -12.40
CA LYS A 144 -0.15 -10.09 -13.32
C LYS A 144 -0.02 -11.62 -13.14
N ALA A 145 0.21 -12.07 -11.90
CA ALA A 145 0.49 -13.47 -11.58
C ALA A 145 -0.70 -14.41 -11.81
N VAL A 146 -1.93 -13.90 -11.79
CA VAL A 146 -3.15 -14.71 -11.88
C VAL A 146 -4.11 -14.10 -12.89
N LYS A 147 -4.57 -14.91 -13.84
CA LYS A 147 -5.73 -14.57 -14.65
C LYS A 147 -6.98 -15.09 -13.94
N GLY A 148 -7.96 -14.21 -13.71
CA GLY A 148 -9.26 -14.64 -13.20
C GLY A 148 -9.99 -15.47 -14.25
N ASN A 149 -10.55 -16.60 -13.83
CA ASN A 149 -11.30 -17.51 -14.69
C ASN A 149 -12.40 -18.21 -13.89
N LYS A 150 -13.66 -18.02 -14.30
CA LYS A 150 -14.83 -18.61 -13.61
C LYS A 150 -14.87 -20.14 -13.68
N ASP A 151 -14.27 -20.73 -14.73
CA ASP A 151 -14.23 -22.16 -14.97
C ASP A 151 -12.87 -22.80 -14.63
N GLY A 152 -11.91 -22.00 -14.17
CA GLY A 152 -10.57 -22.41 -13.82
C GLY A 152 -10.44 -23.15 -12.48
N ASN A 153 -9.22 -23.29 -12.01
CA ASN A 153 -8.96 -23.88 -10.69
C ASN A 153 -9.49 -22.98 -9.55
N LYS A 154 -9.48 -23.48 -8.30
CA LYS A 154 -10.02 -22.76 -7.13
C LYS A 154 -9.43 -21.36 -6.98
N PHE A 155 -8.17 -21.18 -7.29
CA PHE A 155 -7.48 -19.89 -7.12
C PHE A 155 -7.85 -18.90 -8.23
N GLU A 156 -7.96 -19.35 -9.46
CA GLU A 156 -8.42 -18.54 -10.60
C GLU A 156 -9.89 -18.14 -10.45
N LYS A 157 -10.74 -19.03 -9.92
CA LYS A 157 -12.14 -18.73 -9.55
C LYS A 157 -12.19 -17.63 -8.47
N MET A 158 -11.37 -17.74 -7.43
CA MET A 158 -11.33 -16.72 -6.38
C MET A 158 -10.87 -15.37 -6.96
N ALA A 159 -9.86 -15.36 -7.81
CA ALA A 159 -9.40 -14.16 -8.50
C ALA A 159 -10.52 -13.55 -9.36
N TYR A 160 -11.22 -14.36 -10.16
CA TYR A 160 -12.37 -13.93 -10.95
C TYR A 160 -13.41 -13.19 -10.09
N PHE A 161 -13.83 -13.79 -8.96
CA PHE A 161 -14.82 -13.17 -8.07
C PHE A 161 -14.33 -11.87 -7.44
N THR A 162 -13.07 -11.81 -7.01
CA THR A 162 -12.52 -10.59 -6.41
C THR A 162 -12.37 -9.47 -7.43
N TYR A 163 -11.89 -9.78 -8.63
CA TYR A 163 -11.76 -8.82 -9.73
C TYR A 163 -13.12 -8.28 -10.17
N SER A 164 -14.12 -9.16 -10.32
CA SER A 164 -15.51 -8.75 -10.63
C SER A 164 -16.07 -7.79 -9.59
N LYS A 165 -15.78 -8.00 -8.30
CA LYS A 165 -16.22 -7.10 -7.23
C LYS A 165 -15.50 -5.75 -7.25
N ILE A 166 -14.25 -5.71 -7.68
CA ILE A 166 -13.44 -4.49 -7.67
C ILE A 166 -13.76 -3.60 -8.88
N ILE A 167 -13.82 -4.15 -10.09
CA ILE A 167 -14.01 -3.36 -11.32
C ILE A 167 -15.03 -3.92 -12.31
N GLY A 168 -15.91 -4.82 -11.86
CA GLY A 168 -17.01 -5.37 -12.68
C GLY A 168 -16.60 -6.43 -13.70
N ASN A 169 -15.31 -6.75 -13.87
CA ASN A 169 -14.80 -7.76 -14.78
C ASN A 169 -13.88 -8.73 -14.05
N GLY A 170 -14.17 -10.02 -14.14
CA GLY A 170 -13.38 -11.08 -13.49
C GLY A 170 -12.31 -11.70 -14.38
N GLU A 171 -12.39 -11.56 -15.70
CA GLU A 171 -11.47 -12.21 -16.67
C GLU A 171 -10.22 -11.36 -16.94
N LEU A 172 -9.61 -10.81 -15.89
CA LEU A 172 -8.46 -9.95 -15.95
C LEU A 172 -7.22 -10.61 -15.36
N TYR A 173 -6.07 -10.02 -15.60
CA TYR A 173 -4.85 -10.34 -14.88
C TYR A 173 -4.72 -9.51 -13.61
N GLY A 174 -4.11 -10.07 -12.57
CA GLY A 174 -3.81 -9.40 -11.33
C GLY A 174 -2.96 -10.28 -10.41
N ASP A 175 -2.93 -9.94 -9.13
CA ASP A 175 -2.12 -10.65 -8.11
C ASP A 175 -2.87 -11.78 -7.38
N GLY A 176 -4.09 -12.09 -7.84
CA GLY A 176 -5.01 -13.08 -7.26
C GLY A 176 -6.06 -12.47 -6.32
N VAL A 177 -5.98 -11.18 -6.00
CA VAL A 177 -6.97 -10.43 -5.22
C VAL A 177 -7.32 -9.11 -5.89
N VAL A 178 -6.33 -8.37 -6.36
CA VAL A 178 -6.50 -7.06 -6.99
C VAL A 178 -6.16 -7.19 -8.48
N PRO A 179 -7.06 -6.75 -9.38
CA PRO A 179 -6.77 -6.72 -10.81
C PRO A 179 -5.74 -5.64 -11.13
N LEU A 180 -4.89 -5.89 -12.11
CA LEU A 180 -3.82 -5.00 -12.54
C LEU A 180 -4.33 -3.59 -12.83
N ASP A 181 -5.41 -3.49 -13.58
CA ASP A 181 -5.96 -2.21 -14.05
C ASP A 181 -6.42 -1.31 -12.90
N SER A 182 -6.86 -1.88 -11.76
CA SER A 182 -7.23 -1.09 -10.59
C SER A 182 -6.03 -0.64 -9.74
N SER A 183 -4.85 -1.19 -10.00
CA SER A 183 -3.64 -0.90 -9.23
C SER A 183 -2.80 0.23 -9.81
N ILE A 184 -2.78 0.40 -11.12
CA ILE A 184 -1.98 1.42 -11.81
C ILE A 184 -2.36 2.81 -11.32
N LEU A 185 -1.38 3.70 -11.21
CA LEU A 185 -1.57 5.09 -10.79
C LEU A 185 -0.87 6.01 -11.78
N ASP A 186 -1.63 6.94 -12.37
CA ASP A 186 -1.10 7.90 -13.33
C ASP A 186 -0.03 8.79 -12.71
N GLY A 187 1.06 8.99 -13.43
CA GLY A 187 2.20 9.79 -12.97
C GLY A 187 3.08 9.11 -11.93
N ALA A 188 2.74 7.90 -11.46
CA ALA A 188 3.59 7.11 -10.59
C ALA A 188 4.57 6.22 -11.38
N GLU A 189 5.64 5.78 -10.73
CA GLU A 189 6.48 4.71 -11.26
C GLU A 189 5.78 3.36 -11.02
N ASN A 190 5.15 2.80 -12.05
CA ASN A 190 4.41 1.55 -11.99
C ASN A 190 5.30 0.36 -12.35
N ILE A 191 5.52 -0.57 -11.40
CA ILE A 191 6.33 -1.77 -11.56
C ILE A 191 5.39 -2.98 -11.60
N ILE A 192 5.29 -3.64 -12.77
CA ILE A 192 4.41 -4.78 -12.98
C ILE A 192 5.24 -6.06 -12.90
N LEU A 193 4.94 -6.92 -11.93
CA LEU A 193 5.60 -8.20 -11.70
C LEU A 193 4.74 -9.36 -12.27
N SER A 194 5.39 -10.48 -12.62
CA SER A 194 4.67 -11.58 -13.29
C SER A 194 4.20 -12.69 -12.35
N ASP A 195 4.84 -12.84 -11.19
CA ASP A 195 4.73 -14.03 -10.35
C ASP A 195 4.73 -13.70 -8.84
N ILE A 196 4.20 -12.54 -8.51
CA ILE A 196 4.05 -12.06 -7.14
C ILE A 196 2.57 -12.07 -6.77
N TYR A 197 2.25 -12.69 -5.63
CA TYR A 197 0.89 -12.81 -5.12
C TYR A 197 0.57 -11.72 -4.09
N HIS A 198 -0.72 -11.46 -3.92
CA HIS A 198 -1.22 -10.40 -3.05
C HIS A 198 -0.88 -10.63 -1.57
N SER A 199 -1.23 -11.82 -1.07
CA SER A 199 -1.22 -12.09 0.37
C SER A 199 0.17 -12.29 0.95
N PRO A 200 0.52 -11.66 2.10
CA PRO A 200 1.74 -11.97 2.85
C PRO A 200 1.85 -13.43 3.27
N LEU A 201 0.73 -14.17 3.31
CA LEU A 201 0.68 -15.58 3.68
C LEU A 201 0.99 -16.52 2.50
N ARG A 202 1.00 -16.00 1.27
CA ARG A 202 1.35 -16.77 0.06
C ARG A 202 2.64 -16.24 -0.56
N LYS A 203 3.63 -17.10 -0.72
CA LYS A 203 4.93 -16.70 -1.27
C LYS A 203 5.06 -17.17 -2.74
N PRO A 204 5.75 -16.36 -3.59
CA PRO A 204 6.28 -15.05 -3.28
C PRO A 204 5.18 -13.96 -3.25
N TRP A 205 5.32 -12.98 -2.37
CA TRP A 205 4.44 -11.81 -2.29
C TRP A 205 5.26 -10.51 -2.38
N TYR A 206 4.62 -9.37 -2.44
CA TYR A 206 5.27 -8.05 -2.61
C TYR A 206 6.38 -7.74 -1.61
N GLY A 207 6.30 -8.20 -0.37
CA GLY A 207 7.33 -8.04 0.67
C GLY A 207 8.32 -9.19 0.76
N SER A 208 8.35 -10.11 -0.21
CA SER A 208 9.33 -11.20 -0.27
C SER A 208 10.68 -10.73 -0.80
N LYS A 209 11.76 -11.47 -0.48
CA LYS A 209 13.11 -11.20 -1.01
C LYS A 209 13.13 -11.11 -2.55
N LYS A 210 12.32 -11.92 -3.23
CA LYS A 210 12.18 -11.91 -4.69
C LYS A 210 11.63 -10.57 -5.20
N ALA A 211 10.55 -10.06 -4.61
CA ALA A 211 9.96 -8.79 -5.03
C ALA A 211 10.84 -7.58 -4.69
N LEU A 212 11.56 -7.62 -3.57
CA LEU A 212 12.50 -6.57 -3.16
C LEU A 212 13.63 -6.32 -4.17
N GLN A 213 13.99 -7.29 -5.01
CA GLN A 213 14.97 -7.10 -6.09
C GLN A 213 14.53 -6.02 -7.09
N TYR A 214 13.23 -5.80 -7.25
CA TYR A 214 12.65 -4.84 -8.19
C TYR A 214 12.40 -3.47 -7.56
N TRP A 215 11.99 -3.42 -6.29
CA TRP A 215 11.60 -2.16 -5.67
C TRP A 215 12.39 -1.77 -4.42
N GLY A 216 13.24 -2.64 -3.90
CA GLY A 216 14.04 -2.36 -2.71
C GLY A 216 14.97 -1.14 -2.83
N LYS A 217 15.38 -0.77 -4.05
CA LYS A 217 16.17 0.44 -4.34
C LYS A 217 15.52 1.74 -3.82
N TYR A 218 14.20 1.81 -3.71
CA TYR A 218 13.50 3.02 -3.24
C TYR A 218 13.55 3.20 -1.72
N VAL A 219 13.87 2.15 -0.98
CA VAL A 219 14.05 2.20 0.48
C VAL A 219 15.52 2.18 0.89
N SER A 220 16.44 1.87 -0.01
CA SER A 220 17.86 1.95 0.26
C SER A 220 18.25 3.42 0.46
N GLY A 221 18.81 3.76 1.60
CA GLY A 221 19.49 5.05 1.77
C GLY A 221 20.80 4.98 0.96
N CYS A 222 20.82 5.57 -0.23
CA CYS A 222 22.09 5.92 -0.86
C CYS A 222 22.72 7.06 -0.11
#